data_24cc0d68fc48f144a9d32da1b1cfea67
#
_entry.id   24cc0d68fc48f144a9d32da1b1cfea67
#
_cell.length_a   1.000
_cell.length_b   1.000
_cell.length_c   1.000
_cell.angle_alpha   90.00
_cell.angle_beta   90.00
_cell.angle_gamma   90.00
#
_symmetry.space_group_name_H-M   'P 1'
#
loop_
_entity.id
_entity.type
_entity.pdbx_description
1 polymer ?
#
loop_
_entity_poly.entity_id
_entity_poly.type
_entity_poly.pdbx_seq_one_letter_code
_entity_poly.pdbx_strand_id
1 'polypeptide(L)'
;MIVEICLLALSIALIFQLSRKPKNFPPGPMGLPLVGYLPFVNKLDPYVHKAMQKLAKIHGPVTGFYLGPIQPFISVCGYETVKKALHNEDLNGRPSSGTITERTFGKKLGIMFTDGDFLREQRRFTLRHLRDLGFGRTSSENLIHEEIHELIEEIKISASSNPDSVVDFKALFNPTLINILWAFIAGKRYKHNDEELNRLLHMVDLFVASGNNVRSNLPIPAVLLRNFPILKKIIGLHTDMFVPIQNFIRASIDEHEENPSEDDPRDFIDVYLSEAKKQEKVNPVSTFHKEQLISLIFDLFIAGGDTTGNSIGFVLLYLIHHPDVQRKMQEELDNVCGSSMPTLAQRPRNLQFTLYGSCLVGGFTFVLYCSVFHSPLCFKGYPTSRKHYTQREYCTNQSLFGSFG
;
A
#
# COMPACT_ATOMS: atom_id res chain seq x y z
N MET A 1 38.08 -1.67 -38.47
CA MET A 1 38.66 -0.70 -37.51
C MET A 1 38.06 0.70 -37.62
N ILE A 2 38.11 1.44 -38.77
CA ILE A 2 37.52 2.80 -38.88
C ILE A 2 36.00 2.77 -38.69
N VAL A 3 35.29 1.84 -39.32
CA VAL A 3 33.84 1.69 -39.19
C VAL A 3 33.43 1.37 -37.76
N GLU A 4 34.14 0.54 -37.06
CA GLU A 4 33.91 0.18 -35.67
C GLU A 4 34.11 1.37 -34.73
N ILE A 5 35.16 2.17 -34.98
CA ILE A 5 35.44 3.40 -34.24
C ILE A 5 34.31 4.42 -34.48
N CYS A 6 33.87 4.59 -35.72
CA CYS A 6 32.74 5.47 -36.04
C CYS A 6 31.41 5.02 -35.38
N LEU A 7 31.13 3.71 -35.40
CA LEU A 7 29.95 3.16 -34.72
C LEU A 7 30.00 3.34 -33.21
N LEU A 8 31.17 3.13 -32.60
CA LEU A 8 31.38 3.37 -31.18
C LEU A 8 31.20 4.84 -30.83
N ALA A 9 31.80 5.77 -31.61
CA ALA A 9 31.67 7.20 -31.40
C ALA A 9 30.20 7.66 -31.56
N LEU A 10 29.50 7.17 -32.58
CA LEU A 10 28.08 7.43 -32.79
C LEU A 10 27.22 6.92 -31.62
N SER A 11 27.51 5.71 -31.13
CA SER A 11 26.83 5.13 -29.98
C SER A 11 27.04 5.95 -28.71
N ILE A 12 28.28 6.38 -28.46
CA ILE A 12 28.61 7.24 -27.32
C ILE A 12 27.90 8.61 -27.45
N ALA A 13 27.91 9.22 -28.63
CA ALA A 13 27.22 10.48 -28.89
C ALA A 13 25.71 10.37 -28.68
N LEU A 14 25.12 9.27 -29.16
CA LEU A 14 23.68 8.98 -28.97
C LEU A 14 23.33 8.77 -27.50
N ILE A 15 24.14 8.00 -26.77
CA ILE A 15 23.97 7.80 -25.33
C ILE A 15 24.06 9.12 -24.57
N PHE A 16 25.04 9.96 -24.93
CA PHE A 16 25.20 11.27 -24.31
C PHE A 16 24.02 12.21 -24.61
N GLN A 17 23.50 12.18 -25.84
CA GLN A 17 22.35 12.97 -26.26
C GLN A 17 21.07 12.51 -25.52
N LEU A 18 20.85 11.21 -25.39
CA LEU A 18 19.71 10.63 -24.64
C LEU A 18 19.79 10.93 -23.14
N SER A 19 20.97 11.12 -22.60
CA SER A 19 21.20 11.43 -21.17
C SER A 19 21.07 12.92 -20.83
N ARG A 20 20.88 13.81 -21.83
CA ARG A 20 20.70 15.24 -21.59
C ARG A 20 19.35 15.55 -21.00
N LYS A 21 19.35 16.37 -19.93
CA LYS A 21 18.11 16.86 -19.32
C LYS A 21 17.42 17.87 -20.28
N PRO A 22 16.07 17.81 -20.42
CA PRO A 22 15.32 18.85 -21.12
C PRO A 22 15.53 20.24 -20.51
N LYS A 23 15.31 21.31 -21.29
CA LYS A 23 15.55 22.70 -20.84
C LYS A 23 14.79 23.06 -19.55
N ASN A 24 13.57 22.54 -19.37
CA ASN A 24 12.72 22.84 -18.22
C ASN A 24 12.72 21.70 -17.17
N PHE A 25 13.73 20.83 -17.19
CA PHE A 25 13.82 19.75 -16.22
C PHE A 25 14.23 20.31 -14.85
N PRO A 26 13.60 19.84 -13.74
CA PRO A 26 13.95 20.32 -12.41
C PRO A 26 15.43 20.13 -12.08
N PRO A 27 16.00 21.00 -11.21
CA PRO A 27 17.38 20.85 -10.77
C PRO A 27 17.59 19.50 -10.08
N GLY A 28 18.80 18.98 -10.16
CA GLY A 28 19.10 17.69 -9.53
C GLY A 28 20.41 17.10 -10.01
N PRO A 29 20.84 15.99 -9.40
CA PRO A 29 22.13 15.39 -9.67
C PRO A 29 22.24 14.89 -11.11
N MET A 30 23.44 14.84 -11.62
CA MET A 30 23.75 14.18 -12.88
C MET A 30 23.92 12.68 -12.63
N GLY A 31 23.35 11.87 -13.50
CA GLY A 31 23.53 10.42 -13.49
C GLY A 31 24.64 9.98 -14.45
N LEU A 32 25.00 8.70 -14.35
CA LEU A 32 25.87 8.04 -15.33
C LEU A 32 25.08 7.71 -16.60
N PRO A 33 25.71 7.73 -17.77
CA PRO A 33 25.11 7.19 -18.99
C PRO A 33 24.56 5.78 -18.76
N LEU A 34 23.44 5.42 -19.38
CA LEU A 34 22.75 4.13 -19.31
C LEU A 34 22.12 3.74 -17.96
N VAL A 35 22.73 4.07 -16.82
CA VAL A 35 22.21 3.67 -15.50
C VAL A 35 21.61 4.82 -14.70
N GLY A 36 21.78 6.06 -15.19
CA GLY A 36 21.26 7.25 -14.50
C GLY A 36 21.85 7.45 -13.11
N TYR A 37 21.05 7.95 -12.19
CA TYR A 37 21.45 8.20 -10.80
C TYR A 37 21.23 6.99 -9.87
N LEU A 38 20.71 5.89 -10.39
CA LEU A 38 20.36 4.68 -9.62
C LEU A 38 21.50 4.17 -8.71
N PRO A 39 22.78 4.05 -9.15
CA PRO A 39 23.86 3.57 -8.28
C PRO A 39 24.14 4.47 -7.07
N PHE A 40 23.76 5.72 -7.16
CA PHE A 40 24.06 6.72 -6.12
C PHE A 40 22.93 6.88 -5.10
N VAL A 41 21.69 6.50 -5.44
CA VAL A 41 20.54 6.60 -4.51
C VAL A 41 20.80 5.80 -3.24
N ASN A 42 21.20 4.53 -3.38
CA ASN A 42 21.49 3.67 -2.22
C ASN A 42 22.75 4.07 -1.44
N LYS A 43 23.69 4.81 -2.10
CA LYS A 43 24.87 5.36 -1.41
C LYS A 43 24.52 6.57 -0.56
N LEU A 44 23.50 7.35 -0.95
CA LEU A 44 23.02 8.48 -0.16
C LEU A 44 22.33 8.02 1.12
N ASP A 45 21.44 7.03 0.98
CA ASP A 45 20.74 6.41 2.11
C ASP A 45 20.15 5.07 1.66
N PRO A 46 20.17 4.03 2.51
CA PRO A 46 19.49 2.76 2.23
C PRO A 46 17.98 2.91 2.02
N TYR A 47 17.38 3.93 2.64
CA TYR A 47 15.97 4.26 2.52
C TYR A 47 15.74 5.33 1.46
N VAL A 48 15.01 4.98 0.41
CA VAL A 48 14.75 5.86 -0.75
C VAL A 48 14.22 7.24 -0.34
N HIS A 49 13.25 7.28 0.57
CA HIS A 49 12.65 8.53 1.04
C HIS A 49 13.67 9.44 1.74
N LYS A 50 14.60 8.88 2.53
CA LYS A 50 15.68 9.64 3.16
C LYS A 50 16.70 10.12 2.13
N ALA A 51 17.01 9.30 1.12
CA ALA A 51 17.83 9.73 -0.01
C ALA A 51 17.19 10.91 -0.75
N MET A 52 15.87 10.86 -1.00
CA MET A 52 15.13 11.96 -1.63
C MET A 52 15.15 13.24 -0.78
N GLN A 53 14.99 13.12 0.55
CA GLN A 53 15.12 14.26 1.46
C GLN A 53 16.51 14.90 1.42
N LYS A 54 17.58 14.09 1.35
CA LYS A 54 18.95 14.59 1.21
C LYS A 54 19.13 15.34 -0.13
N LEU A 55 18.59 14.80 -1.21
CA LEU A 55 18.62 15.48 -2.52
C LEU A 55 17.82 16.79 -2.50
N ALA A 56 16.66 16.80 -1.84
CA ALA A 56 15.86 18.01 -1.72
C ALA A 56 16.56 19.13 -0.93
N LYS A 57 17.38 18.80 0.06
CA LYS A 57 18.21 19.78 0.79
C LYS A 57 19.26 20.42 -0.11
N ILE A 58 19.76 19.70 -1.13
CA ILE A 58 20.83 20.18 -2.03
C ILE A 58 20.24 20.90 -3.24
N HIS A 59 19.18 20.37 -3.83
CA HIS A 59 18.67 20.81 -5.12
C HIS A 59 17.31 21.52 -5.06
N GLY A 60 16.69 21.58 -3.88
CA GLY A 60 15.37 22.17 -3.68
C GLY A 60 14.24 21.13 -3.60
N PRO A 61 13.03 21.57 -3.22
CA PRO A 61 11.91 20.68 -2.93
C PRO A 61 11.40 19.89 -4.13
N VAL A 62 11.70 20.31 -5.35
CA VAL A 62 11.42 19.58 -6.59
C VAL A 62 12.76 19.22 -7.23
N THR A 63 13.13 17.96 -7.15
CA THR A 63 14.44 17.46 -7.63
C THR A 63 14.22 16.47 -8.78
N GLY A 64 14.92 16.72 -9.92
CA GLY A 64 14.81 15.88 -11.11
C GLY A 64 16.11 15.15 -11.45
N PHE A 65 16.02 13.86 -11.76
CA PHE A 65 17.13 13.02 -12.21
C PHE A 65 16.62 11.86 -13.07
N TYR A 66 17.50 11.09 -13.66
CA TYR A 66 17.16 9.91 -14.44
C TYR A 66 17.44 8.63 -13.63
N LEU A 67 16.48 7.71 -13.62
CA LEU A 67 16.67 6.33 -13.20
C LEU A 67 16.78 5.47 -14.47
N GLY A 68 17.99 4.99 -14.76
CA GLY A 68 18.29 4.37 -16.05
C GLY A 68 18.55 5.39 -17.15
N PRO A 69 18.58 4.97 -18.43
CA PRO A 69 19.02 5.79 -19.55
C PRO A 69 18.02 6.88 -19.98
N ILE A 70 16.74 6.61 -19.87
CA ILE A 70 15.68 7.45 -20.47
C ILE A 70 14.52 7.77 -19.52
N GLN A 71 14.44 7.11 -18.36
CA GLN A 71 13.31 7.31 -17.46
C GLN A 71 13.53 8.53 -16.55
N PRO A 72 12.82 9.65 -16.77
CA PRO A 72 12.88 10.80 -15.88
C PRO A 72 12.18 10.44 -14.56
N PHE A 73 12.77 10.90 -13.47
CA PHE A 73 12.23 10.79 -12.12
C PHE A 73 12.23 12.16 -11.47
N ILE A 74 11.09 12.57 -10.93
CA ILE A 74 10.94 13.82 -10.21
C ILE A 74 10.51 13.51 -8.80
N SER A 75 11.35 13.91 -7.84
CA SER A 75 11.05 13.82 -6.42
C SER A 75 10.47 15.14 -5.94
N VAL A 76 9.35 15.06 -5.24
CA VAL A 76 8.66 16.21 -4.65
C VAL A 76 8.72 16.07 -3.13
N CYS A 77 9.31 17.04 -2.44
CA CYS A 77 9.50 17.05 -1.00
C CYS A 77 8.92 18.34 -0.39
N GLY A 78 8.51 18.25 0.88
CA GLY A 78 7.93 19.37 1.62
C GLY A 78 6.40 19.47 1.45
N TYR A 79 5.72 19.81 2.55
CA TYR A 79 4.26 19.78 2.64
C TYR A 79 3.56 20.58 1.54
N GLU A 80 3.92 21.86 1.37
CA GLU A 80 3.27 22.74 0.39
C GLU A 80 3.46 22.25 -1.06
N THR A 81 4.64 21.74 -1.37
CA THR A 81 4.97 21.27 -2.72
C THR A 81 4.25 19.95 -3.01
N VAL A 82 4.25 19.04 -2.06
CA VAL A 82 3.51 17.76 -2.16
C VAL A 82 2.00 18.02 -2.27
N LYS A 83 1.45 18.93 -1.45
CA LYS A 83 0.05 19.32 -1.53
C LYS A 83 -0.35 19.83 -2.92
N LYS A 84 0.46 20.72 -3.49
CA LYS A 84 0.25 21.22 -4.86
C LYS A 84 0.32 20.09 -5.90
N ALA A 85 1.29 19.17 -5.77
CA ALA A 85 1.43 18.05 -6.68
C ALA A 85 0.21 17.10 -6.62
N LEU A 86 -0.30 16.80 -5.42
CA LEU A 86 -1.47 15.93 -5.23
C LEU A 86 -2.78 16.52 -5.77
N HIS A 87 -2.89 17.85 -5.89
CA HIS A 87 -4.05 18.52 -6.47
C HIS A 87 -3.92 18.78 -7.98
N ASN A 88 -2.79 18.41 -8.57
CA ASN A 88 -2.57 18.57 -10.01
C ASN A 88 -3.01 17.31 -10.76
N GLU A 89 -4.07 17.40 -11.54
CA GLU A 89 -4.64 16.28 -12.31
C GLU A 89 -3.66 15.70 -13.33
N ASP A 90 -2.74 16.51 -13.88
CA ASP A 90 -1.70 16.06 -14.82
C ASP A 90 -0.74 15.04 -14.18
N LEU A 91 -0.68 14.99 -12.85
CA LEU A 91 0.17 14.06 -12.09
C LEU A 91 -0.57 12.79 -11.61
N ASN A 92 -1.83 12.59 -12.03
CA ASN A 92 -2.65 11.46 -11.62
C ASN A 92 -2.33 10.15 -12.36
N GLY A 93 -1.45 10.17 -13.36
CA GLY A 93 -1.00 8.98 -14.06
C GLY A 93 -0.36 7.95 -13.13
N ARG A 94 -0.40 6.69 -13.53
CA ARG A 94 0.19 5.57 -12.78
C ARG A 94 1.24 4.87 -13.62
N PRO A 95 2.36 4.42 -13.00
CA PRO A 95 3.39 3.71 -13.73
C PRO A 95 2.86 2.37 -14.25
N SER A 96 3.30 1.98 -15.46
CA SER A 96 2.95 0.72 -16.12
C SER A 96 4.19 -0.12 -16.43
N SER A 97 5.20 -0.08 -15.56
CA SER A 97 6.40 -0.89 -15.74
C SER A 97 6.09 -2.39 -15.65
N GLY A 98 6.91 -3.21 -16.30
CA GLY A 98 6.75 -4.65 -16.27
C GLY A 98 6.75 -5.25 -14.86
N THR A 99 7.51 -4.66 -13.93
CA THR A 99 7.54 -5.08 -12.53
C THR A 99 6.19 -4.90 -11.83
N ILE A 100 5.46 -3.84 -12.16
CA ILE A 100 4.14 -3.56 -11.59
C ILE A 100 3.06 -4.43 -12.23
N THR A 101 3.15 -4.64 -13.56
CA THR A 101 2.13 -5.40 -14.30
C THR A 101 2.29 -6.91 -14.15
N GLU A 102 3.44 -7.43 -13.70
CA GLU A 102 3.62 -8.87 -13.44
C GLU A 102 2.56 -9.42 -12.46
N ARG A 103 2.14 -8.64 -11.44
CA ARG A 103 1.07 -9.02 -10.50
C ARG A 103 -0.31 -9.15 -11.15
N THR A 104 -0.51 -8.53 -12.32
CA THR A 104 -1.76 -8.44 -13.07
C THR A 104 -1.62 -9.02 -14.48
N PHE A 105 -1.05 -10.23 -14.57
CA PHE A 105 -0.90 -11.02 -15.82
C PHE A 105 -0.11 -10.31 -16.92
N GLY A 106 0.79 -9.39 -16.57
CA GLY A 106 1.54 -8.57 -17.53
C GLY A 106 0.72 -7.46 -18.18
N LYS A 107 -0.50 -7.21 -17.73
CA LYS A 107 -1.46 -6.21 -18.24
C LYS A 107 -1.65 -5.07 -17.22
N LYS A 108 -2.12 -3.92 -17.68
CA LYS A 108 -2.50 -2.78 -16.83
C LYS A 108 -3.93 -2.99 -16.30
N LEU A 109 -4.07 -3.79 -15.24
CA LEU A 109 -5.33 -4.17 -14.61
C LEU A 109 -5.37 -3.79 -13.13
N GLY A 110 -6.53 -3.95 -12.50
CA GLY A 110 -6.81 -3.55 -11.12
C GLY A 110 -7.22 -2.08 -11.02
N ILE A 111 -7.12 -1.52 -9.82
CA ILE A 111 -7.46 -0.12 -9.52
C ILE A 111 -6.33 0.67 -8.87
N MET A 112 -5.23 0.01 -8.49
CA MET A 112 -4.12 0.67 -7.79
C MET A 112 -3.13 1.34 -8.77
N PHE A 113 -2.81 0.65 -9.87
CA PHE A 113 -1.82 1.12 -10.86
C PHE A 113 -2.43 1.32 -12.27
N THR A 114 -3.69 1.63 -12.32
CA THR A 114 -4.42 2.04 -13.53
C THR A 114 -4.77 3.52 -13.46
N ASP A 115 -5.13 4.12 -14.58
CA ASP A 115 -5.49 5.53 -14.70
C ASP A 115 -6.57 5.74 -15.77
N GLY A 116 -6.94 7.00 -15.99
CA GLY A 116 -7.91 7.39 -17.03
C GLY A 116 -9.33 6.89 -16.78
N ASP A 117 -10.07 6.69 -17.88
CA ASP A 117 -11.48 6.27 -17.85
C ASP A 117 -11.66 4.86 -17.28
N PHE A 118 -10.73 3.95 -17.60
CA PHE A 118 -10.71 2.61 -17.05
C PHE A 118 -10.72 2.62 -15.51
N LEU A 119 -9.83 3.40 -14.90
CA LEU A 119 -9.79 3.52 -13.44
C LEU A 119 -11.08 4.14 -12.91
N ARG A 120 -11.59 5.20 -13.56
CA ARG A 120 -12.81 5.89 -13.11
C ARG A 120 -14.01 4.95 -13.08
N GLU A 121 -14.18 4.14 -14.11
CA GLU A 121 -15.26 3.15 -14.21
C GLU A 121 -15.13 2.08 -13.13
N GLN A 122 -14.00 1.38 -13.08
CA GLN A 122 -13.77 0.28 -12.16
C GLN A 122 -13.81 0.73 -10.69
N ARG A 123 -13.22 1.86 -10.36
CA ARG A 123 -13.23 2.43 -9.00
C ARG A 123 -14.63 2.86 -8.58
N ARG A 124 -15.39 3.54 -9.47
CA ARG A 124 -16.77 3.94 -9.20
C ARG A 124 -17.65 2.72 -8.93
N PHE A 125 -17.55 1.72 -9.77
CA PHE A 125 -18.27 0.45 -9.62
C PHE A 125 -17.93 -0.20 -8.26
N THR A 126 -16.66 -0.42 -7.99
CA THR A 126 -16.19 -1.08 -6.77
C THR A 126 -16.66 -0.36 -5.51
N LEU A 127 -16.41 0.95 -5.40
CA LEU A 127 -16.78 1.72 -4.20
C LEU A 127 -18.28 1.80 -3.98
N ARG A 128 -19.08 1.88 -5.06
CA ARG A 128 -20.52 1.89 -4.99
C ARG A 128 -21.03 0.57 -4.41
N HIS A 129 -20.65 -0.54 -5.03
CA HIS A 129 -21.20 -1.85 -4.67
C HIS A 129 -20.68 -2.36 -3.32
N LEU A 130 -19.41 -2.14 -2.97
CA LEU A 130 -18.95 -2.41 -1.60
C LEU A 130 -19.76 -1.63 -0.56
N ARG A 131 -20.09 -0.36 -0.83
CA ARG A 131 -20.95 0.43 0.05
C ARG A 131 -22.39 -0.11 0.11
N ASP A 132 -22.94 -0.56 -1.00
CA ASP A 132 -24.28 -1.13 -1.06
C ASP A 132 -24.36 -2.47 -0.30
N LEU A 133 -23.29 -3.24 -0.29
CA LEU A 133 -23.12 -4.45 0.54
C LEU A 133 -22.89 -4.14 2.02
N GLY A 134 -22.74 -2.88 2.40
CA GLY A 134 -22.61 -2.46 3.80
C GLY A 134 -21.21 -2.03 4.23
N PHE A 135 -20.21 -2.10 3.36
CA PHE A 135 -18.86 -1.68 3.69
C PHE A 135 -18.81 -0.21 4.14
N GLY A 136 -18.31 0.01 5.37
CA GLY A 136 -18.26 1.34 5.98
C GLY A 136 -19.63 1.90 6.41
N ARG A 137 -20.64 1.06 6.59
CA ARG A 137 -21.96 1.40 7.13
C ARG A 137 -22.19 0.70 8.47
N THR A 138 -23.25 1.12 9.18
CA THR A 138 -23.66 0.50 10.46
C THR A 138 -23.95 -1.00 10.31
N SER A 139 -24.42 -1.45 9.14
CA SER A 139 -24.65 -2.87 8.86
C SER A 139 -23.40 -3.75 8.95
N SER A 140 -22.19 -3.17 8.83
CA SER A 140 -20.93 -3.89 8.98
C SER A 140 -20.45 -4.04 10.43
N GLU A 141 -21.09 -3.37 11.39
CA GLU A 141 -20.62 -3.35 12.80
C GLU A 141 -20.60 -4.74 13.43
N ASN A 142 -21.64 -5.54 13.22
CA ASN A 142 -21.69 -6.88 13.78
C ASN A 142 -20.51 -7.74 13.32
N LEU A 143 -20.21 -7.71 12.01
CA LEU A 143 -19.07 -8.41 11.45
C LEU A 143 -17.75 -7.93 12.07
N ILE A 144 -17.58 -6.61 12.20
CA ILE A 144 -16.38 -6.02 12.80
C ILE A 144 -16.28 -6.41 14.29
N HIS A 145 -17.38 -6.40 15.04
CA HIS A 145 -17.40 -6.80 16.44
C HIS A 145 -17.03 -8.28 16.63
N GLU A 146 -17.54 -9.17 15.76
CA GLU A 146 -17.17 -10.58 15.80
C GLU A 146 -15.67 -10.78 15.57
N GLU A 147 -15.10 -10.11 14.58
CA GLU A 147 -13.65 -10.17 14.32
C GLU A 147 -12.82 -9.58 15.47
N ILE A 148 -13.29 -8.50 16.10
CA ILE A 148 -12.62 -7.92 17.27
C ILE A 148 -12.67 -8.87 18.47
N HIS A 149 -13.79 -9.58 18.67
CA HIS A 149 -13.88 -10.58 19.74
C HIS A 149 -12.86 -11.72 19.53
N GLU A 150 -12.78 -12.26 18.32
CA GLU A 150 -11.78 -13.26 17.97
C GLU A 150 -10.35 -12.75 18.19
N LEU A 151 -10.08 -11.50 17.73
CA LEU A 151 -8.78 -10.85 17.94
C LEU A 151 -8.42 -10.72 19.43
N ILE A 152 -9.36 -10.32 20.29
CA ILE A 152 -9.14 -10.18 21.73
C ILE A 152 -8.79 -11.55 22.35
N GLU A 153 -9.48 -12.61 21.95
CA GLU A 153 -9.19 -13.96 22.45
C GLU A 153 -7.81 -14.45 21.99
N GLU A 154 -7.43 -14.21 20.75
CA GLU A 154 -6.09 -14.54 20.23
C GLU A 154 -4.99 -13.73 20.95
N ILE A 155 -5.23 -12.47 21.29
CA ILE A 155 -4.31 -11.66 22.11
C ILE A 155 -4.13 -12.30 23.51
N LYS A 156 -5.22 -12.73 24.15
CA LYS A 156 -5.18 -13.38 25.47
C LYS A 156 -4.41 -14.71 25.41
N ILE A 157 -4.67 -15.52 24.39
CA ILE A 157 -3.98 -16.80 24.16
C ILE A 157 -2.49 -16.56 23.93
N SER A 158 -2.15 -15.63 23.05
CA SER A 158 -0.76 -15.28 22.72
C SER A 158 0.00 -14.77 23.96
N ALA A 159 -0.63 -13.88 24.74
CA ALA A 159 -0.05 -13.37 25.98
C ALA A 159 0.15 -14.48 27.04
N SER A 160 -0.80 -15.40 27.16
CA SER A 160 -0.73 -16.51 28.12
C SER A 160 0.29 -17.58 27.74
N SER A 161 0.50 -17.78 26.45
CA SER A 161 1.42 -18.79 25.92
C SER A 161 2.88 -18.35 25.93
N ASN A 162 3.15 -17.05 26.11
CA ASN A 162 4.48 -16.49 26.10
C ASN A 162 4.92 -16.19 27.56
N PRO A 163 6.02 -16.75 28.05
CA PRO A 163 6.52 -16.50 29.43
C PRO A 163 6.72 -15.01 29.76
N ASP A 164 7.10 -14.23 28.74
CA ASP A 164 7.32 -12.78 28.87
C ASP A 164 6.06 -11.95 28.58
N SER A 165 4.91 -12.61 28.29
CA SER A 165 3.66 -11.97 27.88
C SER A 165 3.81 -11.01 26.68
N VAL A 166 4.76 -11.28 25.78
CA VAL A 166 5.01 -10.47 24.58
C VAL A 166 4.06 -10.91 23.45
N VAL A 167 3.38 -9.95 22.86
CA VAL A 167 2.41 -10.17 21.77
C VAL A 167 2.89 -9.47 20.52
N ASP A 168 2.92 -10.19 19.38
CA ASP A 168 3.16 -9.61 18.06
C ASP A 168 1.82 -9.10 17.46
N PHE A 169 1.52 -7.84 17.72
CA PHE A 169 0.28 -7.23 17.21
C PHE A 169 0.15 -7.24 15.70
N LYS A 170 1.25 -7.14 14.95
CA LYS A 170 1.17 -7.15 13.48
C LYS A 170 0.65 -8.49 12.97
N ALA A 171 1.13 -9.58 13.53
CA ALA A 171 0.68 -10.93 13.16
C ALA A 171 -0.80 -11.16 13.45
N LEU A 172 -1.36 -10.49 14.46
CA LEU A 172 -2.75 -10.64 14.86
C LEU A 172 -3.72 -9.72 14.08
N PHE A 173 -3.31 -8.49 13.75
CA PHE A 173 -4.21 -7.55 13.05
C PHE A 173 -4.45 -7.90 11.58
N ASN A 174 -3.43 -8.38 10.87
CA ASN A 174 -3.57 -8.64 9.44
C ASN A 174 -4.66 -9.68 9.11
N PRO A 175 -4.77 -10.83 9.80
CA PRO A 175 -5.86 -11.77 9.59
C PRO A 175 -7.25 -11.16 9.82
N THR A 176 -7.43 -10.45 10.93
CA THR A 176 -8.67 -9.75 11.27
C THR A 176 -9.13 -8.81 10.16
N LEU A 177 -8.22 -7.95 9.69
CA LEU A 177 -8.54 -6.95 8.67
C LEU A 177 -8.87 -7.58 7.31
N ILE A 178 -8.15 -8.61 6.93
CA ILE A 178 -8.43 -9.34 5.69
C ILE A 178 -9.74 -10.12 5.80
N ASN A 179 -10.06 -10.71 6.93
CA ASN A 179 -11.35 -11.37 7.15
C ASN A 179 -12.53 -10.40 6.97
N ILE A 180 -12.45 -9.21 7.57
CA ILE A 180 -13.49 -8.18 7.40
C ILE A 180 -13.65 -7.84 5.91
N LEU A 181 -12.55 -7.64 5.20
CA LEU A 181 -12.59 -7.33 3.78
C LEU A 181 -13.12 -8.50 2.94
N TRP A 182 -12.67 -9.72 3.25
CA TRP A 182 -13.03 -10.93 2.50
C TRP A 182 -14.49 -11.30 2.66
N ALA A 183 -15.07 -11.02 3.83
CA ALA A 183 -16.50 -11.21 4.05
C ALA A 183 -17.37 -10.35 3.10
N PHE A 184 -16.92 -9.13 2.75
CA PHE A 184 -17.60 -8.31 1.74
C PHE A 184 -17.31 -8.73 0.31
N ILE A 185 -16.10 -9.28 0.06
CA ILE A 185 -15.67 -9.65 -1.29
C ILE A 185 -16.24 -11.00 -1.71
N ALA A 186 -16.17 -11.99 -0.83
CA ALA A 186 -16.46 -13.40 -1.14
C ALA A 186 -17.43 -14.06 -0.14
N GLY A 187 -18.08 -13.29 0.74
CA GLY A 187 -19.06 -13.81 1.69
C GLY A 187 -18.51 -14.80 2.73
N LYS A 188 -17.19 -14.88 2.88
CA LYS A 188 -16.50 -15.90 3.69
C LYS A 188 -15.57 -15.28 4.71
N ARG A 189 -15.31 -16.04 5.79
CA ARG A 189 -14.33 -15.72 6.84
C ARG A 189 -13.46 -16.94 7.10
N TYR A 190 -12.21 -16.70 7.46
CA TYR A 190 -11.24 -17.72 7.84
C TYR A 190 -10.93 -17.63 9.34
N LYS A 191 -10.54 -18.74 9.93
CA LYS A 191 -9.98 -18.71 11.28
C LYS A 191 -8.62 -18.01 11.25
N HIS A 192 -8.26 -17.28 12.33
CA HIS A 192 -6.98 -16.55 12.40
C HIS A 192 -5.76 -17.48 12.30
N ASN A 193 -5.88 -18.73 12.72
CA ASN A 193 -4.84 -19.76 12.59
C ASN A 193 -4.92 -20.59 11.30
N ASP A 194 -5.75 -20.18 10.31
CA ASP A 194 -5.84 -20.84 9.02
C ASP A 194 -4.51 -20.75 8.26
N GLU A 195 -3.97 -21.90 7.87
CA GLU A 195 -2.65 -21.98 7.21
C GLU A 195 -2.65 -21.32 5.83
N GLU A 196 -3.73 -21.42 5.07
CA GLU A 196 -3.83 -20.84 3.75
C GLU A 196 -3.91 -19.31 3.83
N LEU A 197 -4.74 -18.77 4.72
CA LEU A 197 -4.81 -17.34 4.99
C LEU A 197 -3.45 -16.79 5.42
N ASN A 198 -2.79 -17.42 6.39
CA ASN A 198 -1.49 -16.97 6.89
C ASN A 198 -0.41 -17.01 5.82
N ARG A 199 -0.44 -18.02 4.93
CA ARG A 199 0.48 -18.09 3.79
C ARG A 199 0.23 -16.95 2.79
N LEU A 200 -1.02 -16.62 2.50
CA LEU A 200 -1.38 -15.50 1.65
C LEU A 200 -0.94 -14.15 2.23
N LEU A 201 -1.21 -13.92 3.52
CA LEU A 201 -0.76 -12.71 4.22
C LEU A 201 0.75 -12.55 4.18
N HIS A 202 1.50 -13.64 4.39
CA HIS A 202 2.95 -13.61 4.26
C HIS A 202 3.41 -13.21 2.84
N MET A 203 2.72 -13.67 1.79
CA MET A 203 3.03 -13.28 0.41
C MET A 203 2.72 -11.82 0.13
N VAL A 204 1.63 -11.29 0.69
CA VAL A 204 1.30 -9.85 0.62
C VAL A 204 2.38 -9.02 1.32
N ASP A 205 2.82 -9.44 2.51
CA ASP A 205 3.92 -8.80 3.24
C ASP A 205 5.21 -8.77 2.42
N LEU A 206 5.56 -9.87 1.76
CA LEU A 206 6.73 -9.94 0.87
C LEU A 206 6.60 -8.98 -0.31
N PHE A 207 5.41 -8.86 -0.90
CA PHE A 207 5.15 -7.90 -1.97
C PHE A 207 5.36 -6.46 -1.50
N VAL A 208 4.75 -6.08 -0.38
CA VAL A 208 4.90 -4.73 0.19
C VAL A 208 6.37 -4.44 0.55
N ALA A 209 7.06 -5.41 1.15
CA ALA A 209 8.48 -5.28 1.46
C ALA A 209 9.36 -5.12 0.20
N SER A 210 9.03 -5.81 -0.90
CA SER A 210 9.75 -5.69 -2.17
C SER A 210 9.63 -4.30 -2.80
N GLY A 211 8.51 -3.61 -2.60
CA GLY A 211 8.26 -2.26 -3.09
C GLY A 211 9.23 -1.20 -2.54
N ASN A 212 9.89 -1.48 -1.42
CA ASN A 212 10.91 -0.60 -0.85
C ASN A 212 12.28 -0.70 -1.55
N ASN A 213 12.46 -1.66 -2.43
CA ASN A 213 13.70 -1.82 -3.19
C ASN A 213 13.64 -0.96 -4.47
N VAL A 214 14.57 0.00 -4.60
CA VAL A 214 14.69 0.84 -5.80
C VAL A 214 14.83 0.00 -7.07
N ARG A 215 15.52 -1.15 -6.99
CA ARG A 215 15.74 -2.03 -8.14
C ARG A 215 14.47 -2.70 -8.64
N SER A 216 13.56 -3.09 -7.73
CA SER A 216 12.27 -3.70 -8.10
C SER A 216 11.31 -2.71 -8.74
N ASN A 217 11.53 -1.40 -8.53
CA ASN A 217 10.75 -0.32 -9.12
C ASN A 217 11.33 0.24 -10.42
N LEU A 218 12.35 -0.41 -10.98
CA LEU A 218 12.91 -0.01 -12.28
C LEU A 218 11.85 -0.18 -13.39
N PRO A 219 11.78 0.78 -14.32
CA PRO A 219 10.85 0.71 -15.44
C PRO A 219 11.34 -0.26 -16.52
N ILE A 220 11.44 -1.54 -16.19
CA ILE A 220 11.86 -2.58 -17.11
C ILE A 220 10.63 -3.07 -17.88
N PRO A 221 10.67 -3.09 -19.22
CA PRO A 221 9.57 -3.62 -20.01
C PRO A 221 9.23 -5.08 -19.66
N ALA A 222 7.93 -5.41 -19.60
CA ALA A 222 7.46 -6.77 -19.26
C ALA A 222 8.03 -7.84 -20.21
N VAL A 223 8.20 -7.49 -21.48
CA VAL A 223 8.82 -8.40 -22.50
C VAL A 223 10.22 -8.82 -22.10
N LEU A 224 11.04 -7.91 -21.57
CA LEU A 224 12.40 -8.24 -21.10
C LEU A 224 12.36 -9.12 -19.85
N LEU A 225 11.47 -8.86 -18.92
CA LEU A 225 11.32 -9.69 -17.72
C LEU A 225 10.81 -11.09 -18.05
N ARG A 226 9.98 -11.23 -19.08
CA ARG A 226 9.49 -12.53 -19.54
C ARG A 226 10.55 -13.34 -20.26
N ASN A 227 11.31 -12.69 -21.15
CA ASN A 227 12.29 -13.38 -22.00
C ASN A 227 13.64 -13.64 -21.28
N PHE A 228 13.93 -12.87 -20.23
CA PHE A 228 15.17 -12.98 -19.46
C PHE A 228 14.88 -13.14 -17.97
N PRO A 229 14.51 -14.34 -17.49
CA PRO A 229 14.17 -14.57 -16.08
C PRO A 229 15.28 -14.19 -15.10
N ILE A 230 16.53 -14.25 -15.54
CA ILE A 230 17.70 -13.83 -14.75
C ILE A 230 17.59 -12.36 -14.31
N LEU A 231 16.95 -11.50 -15.12
CA LEU A 231 16.73 -10.09 -14.77
C LEU A 231 15.85 -9.96 -13.53
N LYS A 232 14.79 -10.79 -13.40
CA LYS A 232 13.92 -10.79 -12.21
C LYS A 232 14.74 -11.08 -10.95
N LYS A 233 15.65 -12.03 -11.01
CA LYS A 233 16.55 -12.38 -9.89
C LYS A 233 17.51 -11.24 -9.56
N ILE A 234 18.11 -10.61 -10.58
CA ILE A 234 19.05 -9.49 -10.41
C ILE A 234 18.38 -8.28 -9.74
N ILE A 235 17.15 -7.97 -10.12
CA ILE A 235 16.41 -6.84 -9.54
C ILE A 235 15.69 -7.19 -8.23
N GLY A 236 15.74 -8.45 -7.78
CA GLY A 236 15.07 -8.92 -6.57
C GLY A 236 13.55 -8.95 -6.70
N LEU A 237 13.04 -9.18 -7.91
CA LEU A 237 11.61 -9.31 -8.16
C LEU A 237 11.16 -10.76 -7.93
N HIS A 238 10.46 -10.97 -6.84
CA HIS A 238 9.88 -12.26 -6.48
C HIS A 238 8.49 -12.39 -7.09
N THR A 239 8.38 -12.88 -8.32
CA THR A 239 7.08 -13.07 -8.99
C THR A 239 6.33 -14.31 -8.53
N ASP A 240 7.04 -15.26 -7.89
CA ASP A 240 6.45 -16.52 -7.41
C ASP A 240 5.36 -16.31 -6.35
N MET A 241 5.36 -15.16 -5.68
CA MET A 241 4.33 -14.77 -4.71
C MET A 241 2.99 -14.43 -5.35
N PHE A 242 2.94 -14.02 -6.62
CA PHE A 242 1.69 -13.56 -7.25
C PHE A 242 0.78 -14.71 -7.63
N VAL A 243 1.34 -15.81 -8.13
CA VAL A 243 0.56 -16.95 -8.62
C VAL A 243 -0.31 -17.59 -7.52
N PRO A 244 0.20 -17.88 -6.30
CA PRO A 244 -0.64 -18.38 -5.22
C PRO A 244 -1.79 -17.45 -4.83
N ILE A 245 -1.54 -16.13 -4.75
CA ILE A 245 -2.59 -15.16 -4.43
C ILE A 245 -3.65 -15.13 -5.54
N GLN A 246 -3.21 -15.10 -6.80
CA GLN A 246 -4.13 -15.14 -7.94
C GLN A 246 -4.95 -16.43 -7.98
N ASN A 247 -4.35 -17.58 -7.64
CA ASN A 247 -5.04 -18.87 -7.61
C ASN A 247 -6.06 -18.94 -6.48
N PHE A 248 -5.74 -18.42 -5.30
CA PHE A 248 -6.69 -18.31 -4.20
C PHE A 248 -7.92 -17.47 -4.58
N ILE A 249 -7.69 -16.28 -5.15
CA ILE A 249 -8.78 -15.42 -5.59
C ILE A 249 -9.59 -16.10 -6.71
N ARG A 250 -8.91 -16.74 -7.65
CA ARG A 250 -9.54 -17.47 -8.75
C ARG A 250 -10.44 -18.60 -8.25
N ALA A 251 -9.97 -19.40 -7.29
CA ALA A 251 -10.76 -20.49 -6.72
C ALA A 251 -12.08 -19.98 -6.13
N SER A 252 -12.06 -18.83 -5.43
CA SER A 252 -13.30 -18.23 -4.93
C SER A 252 -14.22 -17.71 -6.04
N ILE A 253 -13.65 -17.17 -7.12
CA ILE A 253 -14.46 -16.73 -8.28
C ILE A 253 -15.06 -17.95 -9.00
N ASP A 254 -14.29 -19.01 -9.19
CA ASP A 254 -14.76 -20.25 -9.84
C ASP A 254 -15.93 -20.86 -9.07
N GLU A 255 -15.85 -20.88 -7.74
CA GLU A 255 -16.95 -21.35 -6.88
C GLU A 255 -18.24 -20.51 -7.04
N HIS A 256 -18.12 -19.19 -7.22
CA HIS A 256 -19.27 -18.32 -7.49
C HIS A 256 -19.83 -18.53 -8.91
N GLU A 257 -19.00 -18.82 -9.89
CA GLU A 257 -19.43 -19.17 -11.24
C GLU A 257 -20.16 -20.52 -11.29
N GLU A 258 -19.73 -21.49 -10.46
CA GLU A 258 -20.40 -22.79 -10.33
C GLU A 258 -21.74 -22.70 -9.59
N ASN A 259 -21.86 -21.74 -8.64
CA ASN A 259 -23.06 -21.54 -7.82
C ASN A 259 -23.53 -20.07 -7.93
N PRO A 260 -24.04 -19.65 -9.09
CA PRO A 260 -24.41 -18.26 -9.33
C PRO A 260 -25.65 -17.84 -8.52
N SER A 261 -25.62 -16.59 -7.99
CA SER A 261 -26.75 -15.94 -7.32
C SER A 261 -27.08 -14.66 -8.09
N GLU A 262 -27.94 -14.78 -9.14
CA GLU A 262 -28.23 -13.66 -10.04
C GLU A 262 -29.24 -12.67 -9.45
N ASP A 263 -30.26 -13.16 -8.72
CA ASP A 263 -31.36 -12.34 -8.19
C ASP A 263 -31.03 -11.65 -6.86
N ASP A 264 -30.19 -12.25 -6.02
CA ASP A 264 -29.79 -11.73 -4.70
C ASP A 264 -28.27 -11.91 -4.50
N PRO A 265 -27.45 -10.98 -4.96
CA PRO A 265 -25.99 -11.07 -4.85
C PRO A 265 -25.55 -11.17 -3.39
N ARG A 266 -24.83 -12.22 -3.05
CA ARG A 266 -24.32 -12.50 -1.69
C ARG A 266 -23.19 -11.53 -1.28
N ASP A 267 -22.37 -11.15 -2.26
CA ASP A 267 -21.12 -10.43 -2.05
C ASP A 267 -20.65 -9.69 -3.32
N PHE A 268 -19.46 -9.13 -3.27
CA PHE A 268 -18.92 -8.34 -4.35
C PHE A 268 -18.56 -9.18 -5.60
N ILE A 269 -18.14 -10.45 -5.43
CA ILE A 269 -17.84 -11.34 -6.56
C ILE A 269 -19.12 -11.59 -7.38
N ASP A 270 -20.25 -11.90 -6.74
CA ASP A 270 -21.53 -12.08 -7.44
C ASP A 270 -21.96 -10.84 -8.22
N VAL A 271 -21.85 -9.65 -7.57
CA VAL A 271 -22.19 -8.37 -8.22
C VAL A 271 -21.31 -8.11 -9.44
N TYR A 272 -20.02 -8.38 -9.32
CA TYR A 272 -19.08 -8.14 -10.43
C TYR A 272 -19.31 -9.12 -11.59
N LEU A 273 -19.50 -10.40 -11.30
CA LEU A 273 -19.78 -11.42 -12.31
C LEU A 273 -21.09 -11.17 -13.06
N SER A 274 -22.13 -10.71 -12.35
CA SER A 274 -23.39 -10.27 -12.97
C SER A 274 -23.18 -9.11 -13.94
N GLU A 275 -22.38 -8.09 -13.54
CA GLU A 275 -22.06 -6.97 -14.42
C GLU A 275 -21.21 -7.41 -15.63
N ALA A 276 -20.21 -8.28 -15.41
CA ALA A 276 -19.38 -8.80 -16.49
C ALA A 276 -20.22 -9.53 -17.55
N LYS A 277 -21.16 -10.40 -17.14
CA LYS A 277 -22.11 -11.09 -18.06
C LYS A 277 -23.00 -10.11 -18.82
N LYS A 278 -23.47 -9.01 -18.19
CA LYS A 278 -24.27 -7.97 -18.85
C LYS A 278 -23.44 -7.22 -19.89
N GLN A 279 -22.24 -6.82 -19.52
CA GLN A 279 -21.35 -6.06 -20.38
C GLN A 279 -20.86 -6.86 -21.58
N GLU A 280 -20.57 -8.15 -21.42
CA GLU A 280 -20.15 -9.02 -22.52
C GLU A 280 -21.19 -9.07 -23.65
N LYS A 281 -22.49 -9.05 -23.31
CA LYS A 281 -23.57 -9.03 -24.29
C LYS A 281 -23.67 -7.72 -25.07
N VAL A 282 -23.24 -6.59 -24.48
CA VAL A 282 -23.41 -5.26 -25.04
C VAL A 282 -22.12 -4.73 -25.67
N ASN A 283 -20.98 -5.01 -25.06
CA ASN A 283 -19.68 -4.49 -25.45
C ASN A 283 -18.59 -5.57 -25.34
N PRO A 284 -18.17 -6.19 -26.45
CA PRO A 284 -17.11 -7.21 -26.45
C PRO A 284 -15.74 -6.73 -25.93
N VAL A 285 -15.53 -5.42 -25.84
CA VAL A 285 -14.29 -4.79 -25.35
C VAL A 285 -14.52 -4.21 -23.94
N SER A 286 -15.38 -4.85 -23.16
CA SER A 286 -15.68 -4.41 -21.80
C SER A 286 -14.46 -4.44 -20.90
N THR A 287 -14.40 -3.50 -19.93
CA THR A 287 -13.41 -3.49 -18.85
C THR A 287 -13.72 -4.54 -17.77
N PHE A 288 -14.92 -5.13 -17.78
CA PHE A 288 -15.39 -6.14 -16.82
C PHE A 288 -15.09 -7.55 -17.33
N HIS A 289 -14.05 -8.16 -16.79
CA HIS A 289 -13.66 -9.54 -17.10
C HIS A 289 -12.93 -10.20 -15.93
N LYS A 290 -12.80 -11.52 -15.93
CA LYS A 290 -12.26 -12.32 -14.82
C LYS A 290 -10.86 -11.92 -14.38
N GLU A 291 -9.93 -11.67 -15.31
CA GLU A 291 -8.59 -11.22 -14.96
C GLU A 291 -8.58 -9.84 -14.26
N GLN A 292 -9.51 -8.95 -14.67
CA GLN A 292 -9.69 -7.66 -14.01
C GLN A 292 -10.23 -7.83 -12.59
N LEU A 293 -11.22 -8.71 -12.39
CA LEU A 293 -11.74 -9.03 -11.06
C LEU A 293 -10.65 -9.58 -10.13
N ILE A 294 -9.86 -10.55 -10.61
CA ILE A 294 -8.70 -11.09 -9.85
C ILE A 294 -7.73 -9.97 -9.47
N SER A 295 -7.39 -9.12 -10.43
CA SER A 295 -6.45 -8.01 -10.22
C SER A 295 -7.00 -6.96 -9.25
N LEU A 296 -8.30 -6.68 -9.31
CA LEU A 296 -8.99 -5.75 -8.44
C LEU A 296 -9.02 -6.27 -6.99
N ILE A 297 -9.41 -7.54 -6.79
CA ILE A 297 -9.41 -8.16 -5.46
C ILE A 297 -7.99 -8.20 -4.88
N PHE A 298 -7.00 -8.49 -5.70
CA PHE A 298 -5.60 -8.45 -5.28
C PHE A 298 -5.18 -7.05 -4.81
N ASP A 299 -5.60 -6.00 -5.53
CA ASP A 299 -5.36 -4.62 -5.11
C ASP A 299 -6.03 -4.27 -3.78
N LEU A 300 -7.25 -4.76 -3.55
CA LEU A 300 -7.96 -4.57 -2.28
C LEU A 300 -7.25 -5.27 -1.12
N PHE A 301 -6.69 -6.46 -1.33
CA PHE A 301 -5.89 -7.17 -0.31
C PHE A 301 -4.65 -6.40 0.09
N ILE A 302 -3.88 -5.94 -0.90
CA ILE A 302 -2.69 -5.13 -0.64
C ILE A 302 -3.05 -3.85 0.13
N ALA A 303 -4.14 -3.19 -0.31
CA ALA A 303 -4.52 -1.91 0.28
C ALA A 303 -5.14 -2.05 1.68
N GLY A 304 -5.93 -3.08 1.94
CA GLY A 304 -6.76 -3.19 3.14
C GLY A 304 -6.04 -3.71 4.38
N GLY A 305 -5.17 -4.70 4.23
CA GLY A 305 -4.51 -5.37 5.35
C GLY A 305 -3.39 -4.53 5.97
N ASP A 306 -2.29 -4.41 5.27
CA ASP A 306 -1.02 -3.90 5.81
C ASP A 306 -1.08 -2.41 6.21
N THR A 307 -1.77 -1.56 5.43
CA THR A 307 -1.88 -0.13 5.76
C THR A 307 -2.66 0.11 7.04
N THR A 308 -3.80 -0.55 7.20
CA THR A 308 -4.67 -0.42 8.36
C THR A 308 -4.02 -1.05 9.60
N GLY A 309 -3.43 -2.25 9.47
CA GLY A 309 -2.72 -2.95 10.53
C GLY A 309 -1.55 -2.14 11.07
N ASN A 310 -0.72 -1.58 10.19
CA ASN A 310 0.37 -0.69 10.58
C ASN A 310 -0.15 0.58 11.29
N SER A 311 -1.28 1.15 10.82
CA SER A 311 -1.91 2.34 11.43
C SER A 311 -2.29 2.06 12.88
N ILE A 312 -2.99 0.96 13.13
CA ILE A 312 -3.39 0.54 14.47
C ILE A 312 -2.16 0.26 15.32
N GLY A 313 -1.16 -0.44 14.78
CA GLY A 313 0.08 -0.74 15.47
C GLY A 313 0.83 0.52 15.93
N PHE A 314 0.87 1.58 15.11
CA PHE A 314 1.46 2.85 15.50
C PHE A 314 0.65 3.58 16.57
N VAL A 315 -0.68 3.56 16.50
CA VAL A 315 -1.53 4.13 17.56
C VAL A 315 -1.24 3.43 18.88
N LEU A 316 -1.18 2.10 18.92
CA LEU A 316 -0.86 1.34 20.10
C LEU A 316 0.54 1.66 20.64
N LEU A 317 1.55 1.72 19.75
CA LEU A 317 2.90 2.11 20.13
C LEU A 317 2.93 3.48 20.80
N TYR A 318 2.18 4.44 20.26
CA TYR A 318 2.06 5.79 20.81
C TYR A 318 1.41 5.76 22.21
N LEU A 319 0.31 5.01 22.37
CA LEU A 319 -0.40 4.90 23.65
C LEU A 319 0.48 4.23 24.73
N ILE A 320 1.27 3.22 24.35
CA ILE A 320 2.25 2.59 25.29
C ILE A 320 3.28 3.60 25.76
N HIS A 321 3.74 4.51 24.91
CA HIS A 321 4.70 5.54 25.26
C HIS A 321 4.09 6.73 26.03
N HIS A 322 2.76 6.89 25.97
CA HIS A 322 2.02 7.98 26.61
C HIS A 322 0.87 7.44 27.47
N PRO A 323 1.16 6.83 28.65
CA PRO A 323 0.15 6.20 29.50
C PRO A 323 -0.93 7.17 30.02
N ASP A 324 -0.59 8.47 30.16
CA ASP A 324 -1.53 9.52 30.51
C ASP A 324 -2.57 9.75 29.44
N VAL A 325 -2.18 9.70 28.17
CA VAL A 325 -3.09 9.81 27.02
C VAL A 325 -3.95 8.54 26.91
N GLN A 326 -3.34 7.36 27.09
CA GLN A 326 -4.06 6.08 27.09
C GLN A 326 -5.20 6.09 28.14
N ARG A 327 -4.90 6.48 29.37
CA ARG A 327 -5.88 6.55 30.47
C ARG A 327 -7.03 7.50 30.14
N LYS A 328 -6.73 8.71 29.66
CA LYS A 328 -7.77 9.68 29.26
C LYS A 328 -8.66 9.14 28.13
N MET A 329 -8.07 8.43 27.17
CA MET A 329 -8.80 7.79 26.09
C MET A 329 -9.72 6.67 26.60
N GLN A 330 -9.24 5.86 27.57
CA GLN A 330 -10.05 4.84 28.23
C GLN A 330 -11.20 5.46 29.01
N GLU A 331 -10.95 6.50 29.81
CA GLU A 331 -11.98 7.25 30.54
C GLU A 331 -13.05 7.82 29.58
N GLU A 332 -12.64 8.34 28.42
CA GLU A 332 -13.56 8.85 27.41
C GLU A 332 -14.44 7.72 26.83
N LEU A 333 -13.83 6.56 26.52
CA LEU A 333 -14.56 5.38 26.03
C LEU A 333 -15.52 4.83 27.07
N ASP A 334 -15.09 4.68 28.31
CA ASP A 334 -15.92 4.18 29.42
C ASP A 334 -17.14 5.08 29.69
N ASN A 335 -16.95 6.41 29.59
CA ASN A 335 -18.04 7.37 29.77
C ASN A 335 -19.08 7.32 28.63
N VAL A 336 -18.68 7.00 27.41
CA VAL A 336 -19.58 7.00 26.24
C VAL A 336 -20.18 5.63 25.98
N CYS A 337 -19.38 4.57 26.08
CA CYS A 337 -19.77 3.19 25.72
C CYS A 337 -20.17 2.35 26.94
N GLY A 338 -19.69 2.71 28.15
CA GLY A 338 -19.82 1.88 29.32
C GLY A 338 -19.13 0.53 29.12
N SER A 339 -19.85 -0.56 29.38
CA SER A 339 -19.37 -1.93 29.15
C SER A 339 -19.68 -2.47 27.75
N SER A 340 -20.32 -1.67 26.89
CA SER A 340 -20.70 -2.10 25.54
C SER A 340 -19.59 -1.85 24.53
N MET A 341 -19.57 -2.66 23.46
CA MET A 341 -18.69 -2.39 22.32
C MET A 341 -19.03 -1.06 21.66
N PRO A 342 -18.03 -0.24 21.29
CA PRO A 342 -18.26 1.02 20.58
C PRO A 342 -18.99 0.82 19.26
N THR A 343 -19.95 1.73 18.95
CA THR A 343 -20.70 1.70 17.68
C THR A 343 -20.46 2.97 16.87
N LEU A 344 -20.70 2.89 15.56
CA LEU A 344 -20.64 4.08 14.68
C LEU A 344 -21.67 5.15 15.05
N ALA A 345 -22.81 4.74 15.66
CA ALA A 345 -23.82 5.67 16.15
C ALA A 345 -23.34 6.52 17.33
N GLN A 346 -22.45 5.97 18.16
CA GLN A 346 -21.81 6.66 19.27
C GLN A 346 -20.65 7.56 18.82
N ARG A 347 -20.20 7.43 17.55
CA ARG A 347 -19.24 8.36 16.98
C ARG A 347 -19.88 9.72 16.81
N PRO A 348 -19.46 10.75 17.58
CA PRO A 348 -20.17 12.01 17.60
C PRO A 348 -20.08 12.74 16.26
N ARG A 349 -21.19 13.30 15.85
CA ARG A 349 -21.18 14.36 14.84
C ARG A 349 -20.55 15.65 15.41
N ASN A 350 -20.45 15.76 16.74
CA ASN A 350 -19.87 16.89 17.48
C ASN A 350 -19.14 16.41 18.75
N LEU A 351 -17.83 16.38 18.72
CA LEU A 351 -16.89 16.63 19.84
C LEU A 351 -16.82 15.70 21.09
N GLN A 352 -17.55 14.60 21.20
CA GLN A 352 -17.46 13.75 22.41
C GLN A 352 -16.27 12.77 22.44
N PHE A 353 -15.72 12.38 21.31
CA PHE A 353 -14.47 11.60 21.19
C PHE A 353 -13.30 12.47 20.71
N THR A 354 -13.07 13.61 21.32
CA THR A 354 -12.07 14.57 20.84
C THR A 354 -10.67 13.97 20.93
N LEU A 355 -10.37 13.27 22.02
CA LEU A 355 -9.06 12.67 22.25
C LEU A 355 -8.88 11.43 21.38
N TYR A 356 -9.87 10.53 21.33
CA TYR A 356 -9.88 9.35 20.48
C TYR A 356 -9.73 9.72 18.99
N GLY A 357 -10.54 10.69 18.53
CA GLY A 357 -10.46 11.19 17.15
C GLY A 357 -9.10 11.83 16.85
N SER A 358 -8.54 12.59 17.80
CA SER A 358 -7.22 13.21 17.65
C SER A 358 -6.09 12.16 17.65
N CYS A 359 -6.18 11.13 18.46
CA CYS A 359 -5.23 10.01 18.45
C CYS A 359 -5.29 9.23 17.13
N LEU A 360 -6.50 8.98 16.60
CA LEU A 360 -6.65 8.34 15.30
C LEU A 360 -6.11 9.23 14.17
N VAL A 361 -6.44 10.52 14.14
CA VAL A 361 -5.95 11.45 13.12
C VAL A 361 -4.43 11.63 13.25
N GLY A 362 -3.90 11.79 14.45
CA GLY A 362 -2.46 11.86 14.71
C GLY A 362 -1.75 10.55 14.34
N GLY A 363 -2.33 9.40 14.70
CA GLY A 363 -1.87 8.10 14.27
C GLY A 363 -1.89 7.92 12.75
N PHE A 364 -2.99 8.29 12.08
CA PHE A 364 -3.09 8.28 10.62
C PHE A 364 -2.08 9.21 9.96
N THR A 365 -1.86 10.39 10.50
CA THR A 365 -0.87 11.34 9.97
C THR A 365 0.54 10.79 10.12
N PHE A 366 0.84 10.19 11.28
CA PHE A 366 2.13 9.54 11.53
C PHE A 366 2.31 8.29 10.67
N VAL A 367 1.25 7.55 10.42
CA VAL A 367 1.26 6.33 9.58
C VAL A 367 1.34 6.65 8.11
N LEU A 368 0.64 7.66 7.60
CA LEU A 368 0.87 8.15 6.23
C LEU A 368 2.34 8.56 6.06
N TYR A 369 2.92 9.18 7.08
CA TYR A 369 4.34 9.49 7.08
C TYR A 369 5.23 8.23 7.14
N CYS A 370 4.85 7.21 7.94
CA CYS A 370 5.66 6.00 8.11
C CYS A 370 5.33 4.89 7.09
N SER A 371 4.08 4.68 6.68
CA SER A 371 3.71 3.60 5.74
C SER A 371 4.02 3.93 4.29
N VAL A 372 3.96 5.21 3.90
CA VAL A 372 4.48 5.66 2.59
C VAL A 372 6.01 5.65 2.59
N PHE A 373 6.66 5.70 3.76
CA PHE A 373 8.09 5.98 3.91
C PHE A 373 8.88 4.96 4.75
N HIS A 374 8.26 3.98 5.42
CA HIS A 374 8.99 3.00 6.24
C HIS A 374 8.62 1.55 5.93
N SER A 375 9.69 0.75 5.77
CA SER A 375 9.68 -0.71 5.67
C SER A 375 9.15 -1.38 6.95
N PRO A 376 8.52 -2.57 6.86
CA PRO A 376 8.16 -3.44 7.99
C PRO A 376 9.34 -3.79 8.92
N LEU A 377 10.57 -3.49 8.53
CA LEU A 377 11.78 -3.71 9.32
C LEU A 377 11.89 -2.86 10.60
N CYS A 378 11.04 -1.82 10.77
CA CYS A 378 11.04 -1.04 12.02
C CYS A 378 10.50 -1.80 13.25
N PHE A 379 9.75 -2.88 13.06
CA PHE A 379 9.20 -3.66 14.18
C PHE A 379 10.08 -4.83 14.63
N LYS A 380 10.99 -5.34 13.80
CA LYS A 380 11.89 -6.46 14.17
C LYS A 380 13.17 -6.07 14.88
N GLY A 381 13.43 -4.81 15.15
CA GLY A 381 14.76 -4.34 15.53
C GLY A 381 14.84 -3.32 16.67
N TYR A 382 13.89 -3.26 17.59
CA TYR A 382 14.14 -2.52 18.82
C TYR A 382 14.73 -3.45 19.87
N PRO A 383 16.07 -3.44 20.04
CA PRO A 383 16.63 -3.99 21.27
C PRO A 383 16.20 -3.04 22.40
N THR A 384 15.76 -3.63 23.50
CA THR A 384 15.46 -2.98 24.78
C THR A 384 16.67 -2.29 25.43
N SER A 385 17.64 -1.83 24.66
CA SER A 385 18.75 -1.02 25.17
C SER A 385 18.43 0.46 24.93
N ARG A 386 18.11 1.14 26.03
CA ARG A 386 18.05 2.59 26.20
C ARG A 386 19.10 3.32 25.36
N LYS A 387 18.76 3.75 24.15
CA LYS A 387 19.40 4.90 23.52
C LYS A 387 18.37 6.00 23.49
N HIS A 388 18.60 7.01 24.32
CA HIS A 388 17.89 8.27 24.35
C HIS A 388 17.90 8.88 22.94
N TYR A 389 16.76 8.81 22.25
CA TYR A 389 16.47 9.79 21.22
C TYR A 389 16.20 11.11 21.93
N THR A 390 17.06 12.08 21.74
CA THR A 390 16.93 13.37 22.39
C THR A 390 15.69 14.07 21.87
N GLN A 391 14.96 14.70 22.78
CA GLN A 391 13.74 15.50 22.57
C GLN A 391 13.86 16.52 21.40
N ARG A 392 15.07 16.85 20.97
CA ARG A 392 15.35 17.75 19.84
C ARG A 392 15.04 17.17 18.45
N GLU A 393 15.19 15.86 18.23
CA GLU A 393 14.83 15.24 16.94
C GLU A 393 13.32 15.09 16.78
N TYR A 394 12.57 14.98 17.90
CA TYR A 394 11.11 15.01 17.93
C TYR A 394 10.55 16.41 17.65
N CYS A 395 11.15 17.45 18.19
CA CYS A 395 10.68 18.85 17.99
C CYS A 395 10.92 19.36 16.56
N THR A 396 11.95 18.92 15.86
CA THR A 396 12.17 19.30 14.45
C THR A 396 11.16 18.67 13.51
N ASN A 397 10.53 17.57 13.90
CA ASN A 397 9.41 16.99 13.12
C ASN A 397 8.04 17.56 13.50
N GLN A 398 7.85 18.10 14.71
CA GLN A 398 6.62 18.79 15.10
C GLN A 398 6.47 20.19 14.48
N SER A 399 7.55 20.84 14.10
CA SER A 399 7.49 22.13 13.38
C SER A 399 6.98 22.01 11.94
N LEU A 400 6.82 20.77 11.41
CA LEU A 400 6.15 20.51 10.14
C LEU A 400 4.61 20.47 10.26
N PHE A 401 4.08 20.39 11.47
CA PHE A 401 2.66 20.48 11.75
C PHE A 401 2.35 21.80 12.45
N GLY A 402 2.46 22.89 11.66
CA GLY A 402 1.97 24.19 12.07
C GLY A 402 0.51 24.07 12.51
N SER A 403 0.26 24.50 13.74
CA SER A 403 -1.01 24.83 14.37
C SER A 403 -2.21 24.79 13.40
N PHE A 404 -3.02 23.75 13.49
CA PHE A 404 -4.42 23.84 13.11
C PHE A 404 -5.16 24.49 14.31
N GLY A 405 -5.39 25.80 14.19
CA GLY A 405 -6.39 26.52 14.95
C GLY A 405 -7.76 26.32 14.33
#